data_96033e47ad901086b2b36a31a38d3c0d
#
_entry.id   96033e47ad901086b2b36a31a38d3c0d
#
_cell.length_a   1.000
_cell.length_b   1.000
_cell.length_c   1.000
_cell.angle_alpha   90.00
_cell.angle_beta   90.00
_cell.angle_gamma   90.00
#
_symmetry.space_group_name_H-M   'P 1'
#
loop_
_entity.id
_entity.type
_entity.pdbx_description
1 polymer ?
#
loop_
_entity_poly.entity_id
_entity_poly.type
_entity_poly.pdbx_seq_one_letter_code
_entity_poly.pdbx_strand_id
1 'polypeptide(L)'
;MSRKFQLKKPTAASVKVEIQQDNIVFGFSEVRPFSYTDCRNDSEFFISFIERLKKLSSLTWKVIGTSARHSFGFEKLETKYLTPSAKTHVPKGMESLLVFRATGDNHAFLGYRDGNTFQIVFIEHDFGDVYEH
;
A
#
# COMPACT_ATOMS: atom_id res chain seq x y z
N MET A 1 17.12 13.74 20.63
CA MET A 1 17.19 14.33 20.76
C MET A 1 17.11 14.77 20.81
N SER A 2 17.23 14.48 20.41
CA SER A 2 17.27 15.10 20.46
C SER A 2 17.18 15.55 20.26
N ARG A 3 17.24 15.32 20.20
CA ARG A 3 17.31 15.84 19.99
C ARG A 3 17.16 16.05 19.53
N LYS A 4 17.20 15.78 19.48
CA LYS A 4 17.26 15.96 18.99
C LYS A 4 17.16 16.00 18.19
N PHE A 5 17.06 15.99 18.08
CA PHE A 5 17.27 16.20 17.20
C PHE A 5 17.75 16.71 16.78
N GLN A 6 18.50 16.87 16.74
CA GLN A 6 19.17 17.41 16.15
C GLN A 6 19.94 17.46 15.58
N LEU A 7 21.03 17.53 15.80
CA LEU A 7 21.74 17.44 15.01
C LEU A 7 22.35 17.91 14.25
N LYS A 8 24.33 17.92 14.89
CA LYS A 8 23.97 18.40 13.60
C LYS A 8 23.26 17.39 12.76
N LYS A 9 22.18 17.73 12.32
CA LYS A 9 21.35 16.79 11.58
C LYS A 9 20.98 17.35 10.22
N PRO A 10 20.70 16.48 9.24
CA PRO A 10 20.29 16.97 7.95
C PRO A 10 18.98 17.74 8.06
N THR A 11 18.86 18.78 7.27
CA THR A 11 17.62 19.50 7.16
C THR A 11 16.62 18.67 6.38
N ALA A 12 15.35 19.01 6.47
CA ALA A 12 14.33 18.33 5.68
C ALA A 12 14.64 18.46 4.19
N ALA A 13 15.16 19.60 3.75
CA ALA A 13 15.51 19.79 2.35
C ALA A 13 16.63 18.87 1.91
N SER A 14 17.66 18.69 2.76
CA SER A 14 18.75 17.79 2.45
C SER A 14 18.27 16.35 2.31
N VAL A 15 17.40 15.92 3.21
CA VAL A 15 16.87 14.58 3.18
C VAL A 15 16.09 14.34 1.89
N LYS A 16 15.29 15.32 1.48
CA LYS A 16 14.50 15.20 0.25
C LYS A 16 15.39 15.06 -0.97
N VAL A 17 16.51 15.79 -1.01
CA VAL A 17 17.40 15.70 -2.16
C VAL A 17 18.00 14.30 -2.27
N GLU A 18 18.21 13.64 -1.16
CA GLU A 18 18.80 12.31 -1.14
C GLU A 18 17.80 11.19 -1.43
N ILE A 19 16.51 11.47 -1.36
CA ILE A 19 15.49 10.47 -1.63
C ILE A 19 15.42 10.22 -3.13
N GLN A 20 15.39 8.94 -3.51
CA GLN A 20 15.19 8.58 -4.92
C GLN A 20 13.85 9.10 -5.39
N GLN A 21 13.85 9.79 -6.52
CA GLN A 21 12.64 10.45 -7.01
C GLN A 21 11.54 9.48 -7.40
N ASP A 22 11.88 8.24 -7.71
CA ASP A 22 10.93 7.26 -8.18
C ASP A 22 10.54 6.25 -7.11
N ASN A 23 10.97 6.45 -5.88
CA ASN A 23 10.60 5.54 -4.81
C ASN A 23 9.10 5.63 -4.53
N ILE A 24 8.51 4.47 -4.25
CA ILE A 24 7.09 4.44 -3.91
C ILE A 24 6.88 5.06 -2.53
N VAL A 25 5.82 5.84 -2.40
CA VAL A 25 5.38 6.45 -1.15
C VAL A 25 3.96 5.99 -0.92
N PHE A 26 3.61 5.65 0.30
CA PHE A 26 2.26 5.16 0.59
C PHE A 26 1.43 6.24 1.26
N GLY A 27 0.21 6.44 0.75
CA GLY A 27 -0.74 7.36 1.33
C GLY A 27 -1.93 6.61 1.91
N PHE A 28 -2.45 7.10 3.03
CA PHE A 28 -3.51 6.42 3.77
C PHE A 28 -4.80 7.22 3.88
N SER A 29 -4.83 8.44 3.33
CA SER A 29 -6.02 9.29 3.49
C SER A 29 -7.26 8.73 2.81
N GLU A 30 -7.06 7.82 1.85
CA GLU A 30 -8.18 7.24 1.07
C GLU A 30 -8.58 5.85 1.55
N VAL A 31 -7.97 5.35 2.63
CA VAL A 31 -8.26 4.00 3.10
C VAL A 31 -9.72 3.90 3.54
N ARG A 32 -10.42 2.90 3.03
CA ARG A 32 -11.82 2.66 3.39
C ARG A 32 -11.89 1.76 4.62
N PRO A 33 -12.81 2.04 5.56
CA PRO A 33 -12.95 1.22 6.77
C PRO A 33 -13.68 -0.09 6.45
N PHE A 34 -13.00 -0.96 5.75
CA PHE A 34 -13.56 -2.20 5.24
C PHE A 34 -12.53 -3.31 5.30
N SER A 35 -12.90 -4.47 5.75
CA SER A 35 -12.10 -5.68 5.87
C SER A 35 -11.10 -5.58 7.02
N TYR A 36 -10.07 -4.72 6.93
CA TYR A 36 -9.06 -4.64 7.99
C TYR A 36 -9.67 -4.24 9.34
N THR A 37 -10.82 -3.60 9.34
CA THR A 37 -11.44 -3.15 10.59
C THR A 37 -11.98 -4.30 11.42
N ASP A 38 -12.07 -5.49 10.83
CA ASP A 38 -12.61 -6.67 11.53
C ASP A 38 -11.51 -7.47 12.23
N CYS A 39 -10.27 -7.01 12.20
CA CYS A 39 -9.14 -7.81 12.67
C CYS A 39 -8.42 -7.19 13.85
N ARG A 40 -9.16 -6.63 14.79
CA ARG A 40 -8.61 -5.81 15.89
C ARG A 40 -7.51 -6.49 16.70
N ASN A 41 -7.55 -7.80 16.82
CA ASN A 41 -6.60 -8.53 17.66
C ASN A 41 -5.57 -9.29 16.86
N ASP A 42 -5.46 -9.00 15.57
CA ASP A 42 -4.52 -9.72 14.70
C ASP A 42 -3.26 -8.89 14.53
N SER A 43 -2.43 -8.86 15.56
CA SER A 43 -1.18 -8.10 15.52
C SER A 43 -0.21 -8.66 14.49
N GLU A 44 -0.24 -9.97 14.27
CA GLU A 44 0.65 -10.61 13.29
C GLU A 44 0.40 -10.06 11.89
N PHE A 45 -0.87 -9.92 11.52
CA PHE A 45 -1.21 -9.39 10.22
C PHE A 45 -0.65 -7.97 10.07
N PHE A 46 -0.90 -7.12 11.07
CA PHE A 46 -0.47 -5.73 10.97
C PHE A 46 1.03 -5.58 10.97
N ILE A 47 1.74 -6.39 11.75
CA ILE A 47 3.19 -6.36 11.75
C ILE A 47 3.72 -6.78 10.38
N SER A 48 3.18 -7.85 9.82
CA SER A 48 3.60 -8.32 8.50
C SER A 48 3.31 -7.28 7.43
N PHE A 49 2.17 -6.62 7.51
CA PHE A 49 1.80 -5.58 6.56
C PHE A 49 2.77 -4.40 6.63
N ILE A 50 3.09 -3.94 7.83
CA ILE A 50 4.03 -2.83 8.01
C ILE A 50 5.41 -3.21 7.48
N GLU A 51 5.86 -4.45 7.76
CA GLU A 51 7.14 -4.91 7.23
C GLU A 51 7.13 -4.94 5.70
N ARG A 52 6.01 -5.31 5.11
CA ARG A 52 5.87 -5.30 3.66
C ARG A 52 5.96 -3.90 3.10
N LEU A 53 5.24 -2.95 3.70
CA LEU A 53 5.29 -1.55 3.27
C LEU A 53 6.70 -0.99 3.38
N LYS A 54 7.37 -1.33 4.46
CA LYS A 54 8.76 -0.89 4.68
C LYS A 54 9.65 -1.38 3.56
N LYS A 55 9.52 -2.64 3.19
CA LYS A 55 10.30 -3.23 2.12
C LYS A 55 10.01 -2.56 0.79
N LEU A 56 8.75 -2.40 0.46
CA LEU A 56 8.35 -1.76 -0.79
C LEU A 56 8.83 -0.32 -0.86
N SER A 57 8.79 0.40 0.25
CA SER A 57 9.15 1.83 0.25
C SER A 57 10.64 2.06 -0.04
N SER A 58 11.46 1.03 0.02
CA SER A 58 12.87 1.13 -0.35
C SER A 58 13.10 0.91 -1.84
N LEU A 59 12.05 0.61 -2.60
CA LEU A 59 12.14 0.29 -4.02
C LEU A 59 11.55 1.41 -4.85
N THR A 60 12.00 1.47 -6.10
CA THR A 60 11.44 2.43 -7.06
C THR A 60 10.25 1.80 -7.77
N TRP A 61 9.38 2.66 -8.31
CA TRP A 61 8.27 2.19 -9.13
C TRP A 61 8.75 1.34 -10.31
N LYS A 62 9.90 1.71 -10.87
CA LYS A 62 10.46 0.96 -11.99
C LYS A 62 10.80 -0.47 -11.58
N VAL A 63 11.47 -0.62 -10.44
CA VAL A 63 11.85 -1.95 -9.94
C VAL A 63 10.60 -2.76 -9.62
N ILE A 64 9.64 -2.13 -8.96
CA ILE A 64 8.39 -2.80 -8.61
C ILE A 64 7.66 -3.27 -9.87
N GLY A 65 7.62 -2.40 -10.89
CA GLY A 65 6.94 -2.71 -12.14
C GLY A 65 7.54 -3.87 -12.91
N THR A 66 8.81 -4.19 -12.67
CA THR A 66 9.48 -5.31 -13.33
C THR A 66 9.50 -6.56 -12.47
N SER A 67 8.99 -6.49 -11.24
CA SER A 67 8.95 -7.65 -10.34
C SER A 67 7.72 -8.49 -10.59
N ALA A 68 7.83 -9.80 -10.31
CA ALA A 68 6.68 -10.67 -10.36
C ALA A 68 5.70 -10.27 -9.26
N ARG A 69 4.39 -10.42 -9.53
CA ARG A 69 3.36 -10.01 -8.58
C ARG A 69 3.44 -10.75 -7.25
N HIS A 70 3.95 -11.96 -7.25
CA HIS A 70 4.09 -12.75 -6.02
C HIS A 70 5.30 -12.32 -5.20
N SER A 71 6.16 -11.50 -5.77
CA SER A 71 7.31 -10.94 -5.07
C SER A 71 6.96 -9.51 -4.62
N PHE A 72 7.37 -8.50 -5.40
CA PHE A 72 7.08 -7.11 -5.04
C PHE A 72 6.20 -6.41 -6.08
N GLY A 73 5.78 -7.13 -7.12
CA GLY A 73 5.01 -6.55 -8.19
C GLY A 73 3.54 -6.36 -7.84
N PHE A 74 2.82 -5.80 -8.77
CA PHE A 74 1.39 -5.57 -8.63
C PHE A 74 0.68 -6.01 -9.90
N GLU A 75 -0.64 -6.11 -9.79
CA GLU A 75 -1.46 -6.38 -10.96
C GLU A 75 -2.62 -5.39 -10.97
N LYS A 76 -3.20 -5.20 -12.14
CA LYS A 76 -4.33 -4.31 -12.31
C LYS A 76 -5.63 -5.10 -12.16
N LEU A 77 -6.56 -4.56 -11.41
CA LEU A 77 -7.87 -5.18 -11.20
C LEU A 77 -8.94 -4.17 -11.56
N GLU A 78 -9.84 -4.54 -12.46
CA GLU A 78 -10.97 -3.68 -12.76
C GLU A 78 -11.95 -3.70 -11.60
N THR A 79 -12.50 -2.55 -11.25
CA THR A 79 -13.35 -2.44 -10.08
C THR A 79 -14.63 -3.24 -10.19
N LYS A 80 -15.04 -3.59 -11.42
CA LYS A 80 -16.22 -4.45 -11.59
C LYS A 80 -16.03 -5.85 -10.99
N TYR A 81 -14.79 -6.24 -10.72
CA TYR A 81 -14.50 -7.55 -10.14
C TYR A 81 -14.37 -7.51 -8.62
N LEU A 82 -14.58 -6.36 -8.00
CA LEU A 82 -14.63 -6.28 -6.54
C LEU A 82 -15.88 -7.02 -6.05
N THR A 83 -15.84 -7.46 -4.79
CA THR A 83 -17.02 -8.06 -4.17
C THR A 83 -18.13 -7.00 -4.09
N PRO A 84 -19.40 -7.42 -4.03
CA PRO A 84 -20.49 -6.45 -3.89
C PRO A 84 -20.30 -5.51 -2.70
N SER A 85 -19.82 -6.02 -1.57
CA SER A 85 -19.59 -5.18 -0.40
C SER A 85 -18.48 -4.17 -0.65
N ALA A 86 -17.37 -4.60 -1.26
CA ALA A 86 -16.27 -3.68 -1.54
C ALA A 86 -16.68 -2.61 -2.54
N LYS A 87 -17.54 -2.94 -3.49
CA LYS A 87 -18.00 -1.98 -4.49
C LYS A 87 -18.67 -0.77 -3.87
N THR A 88 -19.32 -0.95 -2.71
CA THR A 88 -19.99 0.17 -2.05
C THR A 88 -19.01 1.16 -1.46
N HIS A 89 -17.73 0.79 -1.35
CA HIS A 89 -16.71 1.63 -0.75
C HIS A 89 -15.72 2.21 -1.77
N VAL A 90 -15.76 1.76 -3.02
CA VAL A 90 -14.77 2.20 -3.99
C VAL A 90 -14.99 3.68 -4.32
N PRO A 91 -13.89 4.44 -4.53
CA PRO A 91 -14.03 5.85 -4.91
C PRO A 91 -14.80 5.98 -6.22
N LYS A 92 -15.65 7.00 -6.26
CA LYS A 92 -16.51 7.24 -7.41
C LYS A 92 -15.65 7.51 -8.65
N GLY A 93 -16.02 6.87 -9.75
CA GLY A 93 -15.32 7.07 -11.01
C GLY A 93 -14.06 6.24 -11.18
N MET A 94 -13.73 5.44 -10.19
CA MET A 94 -12.52 4.61 -10.24
C MET A 94 -12.84 3.33 -10.99
N GLU A 95 -12.18 3.12 -12.13
CA GLU A 95 -12.45 1.96 -12.99
C GLU A 95 -11.53 0.79 -12.72
N SER A 96 -10.36 1.06 -12.15
CA SER A 96 -9.41 -0.01 -11.84
C SER A 96 -8.57 0.37 -10.65
N LEU A 97 -8.00 -0.64 -10.01
CA LEU A 97 -7.10 -0.48 -8.88
C LEU A 97 -5.87 -1.34 -9.14
N LEU A 98 -4.78 -0.98 -8.49
CA LEU A 98 -3.58 -1.81 -8.48
C LEU A 98 -3.60 -2.65 -7.21
N VAL A 99 -3.19 -3.90 -7.34
CA VAL A 99 -3.23 -4.87 -6.24
C VAL A 99 -1.81 -5.29 -5.88
N PHE A 100 -1.43 -5.04 -4.64
CA PHE A 100 -0.16 -5.50 -4.06
C PHE A 100 -0.44 -6.58 -3.03
N ARG A 101 0.57 -7.38 -2.72
CA ARG A 101 0.47 -8.31 -1.60
C ARG A 101 0.69 -7.57 -0.28
N ALA A 102 -0.22 -7.79 0.67
CA ALA A 102 -0.14 -7.12 1.97
C ALA A 102 0.80 -7.85 2.93
N THR A 103 0.95 -9.15 2.72
CA THR A 103 1.81 -10.00 3.54
C THR A 103 2.52 -10.96 2.61
N GLY A 104 3.25 -11.90 3.17
CA GLY A 104 3.95 -12.88 2.35
C GLY A 104 3.06 -13.92 1.70
N ASP A 105 1.77 -13.94 2.05
CA ASP A 105 0.81 -14.89 1.49
C ASP A 105 -0.11 -14.19 0.49
N ASN A 106 -1.39 -14.54 0.47
CA ASN A 106 -2.32 -14.05 -0.53
C ASN A 106 -3.12 -12.82 -0.11
N HIS A 107 -2.90 -12.31 1.08
CA HIS A 107 -3.58 -11.07 1.50
C HIS A 107 -3.11 -9.93 0.62
N ALA A 108 -4.02 -9.00 0.35
CA ALA A 108 -3.75 -7.95 -0.62
C ALA A 108 -4.07 -6.58 -0.05
N PHE A 109 -3.46 -5.55 -0.63
CA PHE A 109 -3.94 -4.19 -0.44
C PHE A 109 -4.03 -3.55 -1.82
N LEU A 110 -5.04 -2.72 -1.98
CA LEU A 110 -5.42 -2.19 -3.28
C LEU A 110 -5.48 -0.68 -3.23
N GLY A 111 -5.14 -0.05 -4.33
CA GLY A 111 -5.20 1.40 -4.41
C GLY A 111 -4.85 1.89 -5.79
N TYR A 112 -4.42 3.14 -5.87
CA TYR A 112 -4.07 3.74 -7.15
C TYR A 112 -2.84 4.62 -7.01
N ARG A 113 -2.16 4.78 -8.12
CA ARG A 113 -0.94 5.59 -8.17
C ARG A 113 -1.28 7.03 -8.50
N ASP A 114 -0.72 7.96 -7.73
CA ASP A 114 -0.82 9.38 -7.96
C ASP A 114 0.60 9.95 -7.82
N GLY A 115 1.26 10.18 -8.95
CA GLY A 115 2.67 10.54 -8.92
C GLY A 115 3.48 9.35 -8.42
N ASN A 116 4.26 9.57 -7.38
CA ASN A 116 5.01 8.50 -6.74
C ASN A 116 4.28 7.93 -5.53
N THR A 117 3.11 8.45 -5.23
CA THR A 117 2.32 7.99 -4.10
C THR A 117 1.37 6.89 -4.54
N PHE A 118 1.38 5.80 -3.80
CA PHE A 118 0.35 4.79 -3.93
C PHE A 118 -0.67 5.05 -2.84
N GLN A 119 -1.85 5.53 -3.24
CA GLN A 119 -2.94 5.78 -2.30
C GLN A 119 -3.65 4.47 -2.04
N ILE A 120 -3.58 4.01 -0.81
CA ILE A 120 -4.20 2.76 -0.41
C ILE A 120 -5.70 3.00 -0.20
N VAL A 121 -6.51 2.16 -0.82
CA VAL A 121 -7.97 2.24 -0.69
C VAL A 121 -8.51 1.09 0.14
N PHE A 122 -8.04 -0.13 -0.13
CA PHE A 122 -8.48 -1.31 0.60
C PHE A 122 -7.30 -2.04 1.20
N ILE A 123 -7.45 -2.51 2.44
CA ILE A 123 -6.51 -3.43 3.07
C ILE A 123 -7.31 -4.67 3.40
N GLU A 124 -7.06 -5.75 2.67
CA GLU A 124 -7.84 -6.98 2.80
C GLU A 124 -7.26 -7.83 3.92
N HIS A 125 -8.03 -8.01 4.97
CA HIS A 125 -7.62 -8.87 6.07
C HIS A 125 -8.06 -10.30 5.84
N ASP A 126 -9.35 -10.52 5.57
CA ASP A 126 -9.83 -11.85 5.29
C ASP A 126 -9.79 -12.09 3.80
N PHE A 127 -9.15 -13.19 3.42
CA PHE A 127 -8.96 -13.53 2.02
C PHE A 127 -10.30 -13.58 1.30
N GLY A 128 -10.43 -12.83 0.23
CA GLY A 128 -11.66 -12.78 -0.54
C GLY A 128 -12.64 -11.68 -0.14
N ASP A 129 -12.32 -10.89 0.89
CA ASP A 129 -13.21 -9.81 1.31
C ASP A 129 -13.38 -8.74 0.25
N VAL A 130 -12.31 -8.42 -0.47
CA VAL A 130 -12.29 -7.30 -1.39
C VAL A 130 -12.54 -7.76 -2.82
N TYR A 131 -11.92 -8.84 -3.21
CA TYR A 131 -12.16 -9.39 -4.54
C TYR A 131 -11.94 -10.90 -4.51
N GLU A 132 -12.47 -11.59 -5.48
CA GLU A 132 -12.34 -13.03 -5.57
C GLU A 132 -10.96 -13.37 -6.15
N HIS A 133 -10.18 -14.08 -5.37
CA HIS A 133 -8.80 -14.42 -5.78
C HIS A 133 -8.72 -15.60 -6.70
#